data_dd0577399655b51abaf7bc4f75d76daa
#
_entry.id   dd0577399655b51abaf7bc4f75d76daa
#
_cell.length_a   1.000
_cell.length_b   1.000
_cell.length_c   1.000
_cell.angle_alpha   90.00
_cell.angle_beta   90.00
_cell.angle_gamma   90.00
#
_symmetry.space_group_name_H-M   'P 1'
#
loop_
_entity.id
_entity.type
_entity.pdbx_description
1 polymer ?
#
loop_
_entity_poly.entity_id
_entity_poly.type
_entity_poly.pdbx_seq_one_letter_code
_entity_poly.pdbx_strand_id
1 'polypeptide(L)'
;MSKPRVFVTRIIPAGGLDPVRQACDADVWPEDVPPPRAVLLDRVRGVDGLLSLLTDRVDAELLDAAGPSLKVVSNFAVGYDNVDVGQTTARGIPVGNTPGVLTETTADLAFALLMAAARRVVEGADYVRAGKWRTWGPTLLLGYDVHGATLGIVGMGRIGLALARRAAGFDMKVIYYDPFCSAGKGAAMGAEVRCSLDELLAESDFCSLHVPLNADTRHLIDARALARMKPSGVLINTSRGPVVDPDALFDALSVGRPAYAALDVTEPEPLPADHKLLTLPNCLVVPHIASASHATRTRMAEMAGENLLAGLRGERLPNCVNPEVYR
;
A
#
# COMPACT_ATOMS: atom_id res chain seq x y z
N MET A 1 14.70 -14.27 34.96
CA MET A 1 13.70 -14.77 33.98
C MET A 1 14.39 -14.88 32.63
N SER A 2 14.10 -15.92 31.84
CA SER A 2 14.58 -16.02 30.47
C SER A 2 13.97 -14.90 29.61
N LYS A 3 14.71 -14.40 28.63
CA LYS A 3 14.18 -13.42 27.68
C LYS A 3 13.00 -14.03 26.89
N PRO A 4 11.96 -13.24 26.54
CA PRO A 4 10.90 -13.71 25.65
C PRO A 4 11.48 -14.13 24.29
N ARG A 5 10.98 -15.23 23.72
CA ARG A 5 11.36 -15.69 22.39
C ARG A 5 10.49 -14.98 21.34
N VAL A 6 11.10 -14.41 20.35
CA VAL A 6 10.38 -13.72 19.26
C VAL A 6 10.91 -14.15 17.89
N PHE A 7 10.02 -14.25 16.91
CA PHE A 7 10.39 -14.38 15.51
C PHE A 7 10.12 -13.07 14.76
N VAL A 8 11.12 -12.59 14.05
CA VAL A 8 11.04 -11.40 13.18
C VAL A 8 11.23 -11.90 11.74
N THR A 9 10.20 -11.79 10.93
CA THR A 9 10.15 -12.44 9.60
C THR A 9 11.03 -11.79 8.54
N ARG A 10 11.71 -10.69 8.88
CA ARG A 10 12.64 -9.98 8.00
C ARG A 10 13.53 -9.04 8.81
N ILE A 11 14.69 -8.71 8.29
CA ILE A 11 15.49 -7.61 8.83
C ILE A 11 14.73 -6.29 8.59
N ILE A 12 14.44 -5.56 9.66
CA ILE A 12 13.84 -4.22 9.63
C ILE A 12 14.86 -3.17 10.07
N PRO A 13 14.62 -1.86 9.84
CA PRO A 13 15.52 -0.80 10.30
C PRO A 13 15.90 -0.91 11.77
N ALA A 14 17.17 -0.62 12.08
CA ALA A 14 17.79 -0.81 13.39
C ALA A 14 17.01 -0.13 14.53
N GLY A 15 16.40 1.05 14.29
CA GLY A 15 15.59 1.77 15.30
C GLY A 15 14.49 0.93 15.95
N GLY A 16 13.93 -0.04 15.21
CA GLY A 16 12.95 -0.99 15.75
C GLY A 16 13.55 -2.33 16.14
N LEU A 17 14.54 -2.81 15.36
CA LEU A 17 15.11 -4.15 15.56
C LEU A 17 16.03 -4.23 16.78
N ASP A 18 16.87 -3.22 17.01
CA ASP A 18 17.84 -3.25 18.10
C ASP A 18 17.20 -3.30 19.49
N PRO A 19 16.14 -2.50 19.80
CA PRO A 19 15.41 -2.67 21.05
C PRO A 19 14.81 -4.07 21.23
N VAL A 20 14.31 -4.69 20.16
CA VAL A 20 13.79 -6.06 20.20
C VAL A 20 14.90 -7.06 20.53
N ARG A 21 16.06 -6.98 19.86
CA ARG A 21 17.23 -7.84 20.14
C ARG A 21 17.77 -7.68 21.55
N GLN A 22 17.72 -6.47 22.10
CA GLN A 22 18.16 -6.20 23.47
C GLN A 22 17.22 -6.84 24.50
N ALA A 23 15.91 -6.75 24.29
CA ALA A 23 14.90 -7.19 25.23
C ALA A 23 14.53 -8.69 25.10
N CYS A 24 14.71 -9.29 23.93
CA CYS A 24 14.23 -10.61 23.57
C CYS A 24 15.35 -11.55 23.11
N ASP A 25 15.06 -12.85 23.11
CA ASP A 25 15.76 -13.85 22.30
C ASP A 25 15.12 -13.82 20.90
N ALA A 26 15.72 -13.02 20.01
CA ALA A 26 15.15 -12.69 18.73
C ALA A 26 15.75 -13.54 17.61
N ASP A 27 14.95 -14.45 17.06
CA ASP A 27 15.25 -15.13 15.80
C ASP A 27 14.81 -14.20 14.64
N VAL A 28 15.75 -13.76 13.82
CA VAL A 28 15.50 -12.83 12.72
C VAL A 28 15.79 -13.53 11.41
N TRP A 29 14.80 -13.56 10.51
CA TRP A 29 14.98 -14.10 9.17
C TRP A 29 15.99 -13.25 8.37
N PRO A 30 17.10 -13.85 7.89
CA PRO A 30 18.22 -13.09 7.36
C PRO A 30 18.08 -12.70 5.89
N GLU A 31 17.15 -13.33 5.13
CA GLU A 31 17.05 -13.13 3.69
C GLU A 31 16.11 -11.97 3.31
N ASP A 32 16.32 -11.37 2.15
CA ASP A 32 15.51 -10.28 1.63
C ASP A 32 14.13 -10.75 1.09
N VAL A 33 13.95 -12.04 0.91
CA VAL A 33 12.68 -12.68 0.51
C VAL A 33 11.92 -13.22 1.73
N PRO A 34 10.57 -13.34 1.68
CA PRO A 34 9.80 -13.92 2.77
C PRO A 34 10.25 -15.34 3.09
N PRO A 35 10.22 -15.76 4.36
CA PRO A 35 10.43 -17.15 4.69
C PRO A 35 9.38 -18.01 3.98
N PRO A 36 9.78 -19.14 3.37
CA PRO A 36 8.82 -20.11 2.83
C PRO A 36 7.80 -20.51 3.90
N ARG A 37 6.53 -20.76 3.51
CA ARG A 37 5.44 -21.04 4.46
C ARG A 37 5.80 -22.12 5.49
N ALA A 38 6.41 -23.22 5.06
CA ALA A 38 6.82 -24.29 5.97
C ALA A 38 7.85 -23.82 7.02
N VAL A 39 8.79 -22.96 6.61
CA VAL A 39 9.80 -22.36 7.50
C VAL A 39 9.15 -21.38 8.47
N LEU A 40 8.23 -20.55 7.99
CA LEU A 40 7.46 -19.62 8.83
C LEU A 40 6.70 -20.37 9.92
N LEU A 41 5.99 -21.45 9.56
CA LEU A 41 5.25 -22.31 10.49
C LEU A 41 6.15 -23.04 11.50
N ASP A 42 7.35 -23.42 11.11
CA ASP A 42 8.31 -24.03 12.01
C ASP A 42 8.92 -23.02 13.00
N ARG A 43 9.35 -21.85 12.49
CA ARG A 43 10.00 -20.81 13.29
C ARG A 43 9.08 -20.14 14.32
N VAL A 44 7.77 -20.11 14.08
CA VAL A 44 6.81 -19.54 15.05
C VAL A 44 6.49 -20.47 16.21
N ARG A 45 6.94 -21.74 16.20
CA ARG A 45 6.63 -22.70 17.27
C ARG A 45 7.17 -22.26 18.63
N GLY A 46 6.26 -22.06 19.57
CA GLY A 46 6.60 -21.73 20.96
C GLY A 46 7.25 -20.37 21.14
N VAL A 47 7.08 -19.42 20.20
CA VAL A 47 7.48 -18.02 20.40
C VAL A 47 6.47 -17.28 21.25
N ASP A 48 6.94 -16.28 22.01
CA ASP A 48 6.09 -15.37 22.80
C ASP A 48 5.54 -14.22 21.94
N GLY A 49 6.23 -13.84 20.86
CA GLY A 49 5.84 -12.76 19.96
C GLY A 49 6.27 -12.95 18.52
N LEU A 50 5.47 -12.41 17.60
CA LEU A 50 5.74 -12.39 16.16
C LEU A 50 5.79 -10.95 15.65
N LEU A 51 6.89 -10.58 14.98
CA LEU A 51 6.94 -9.36 14.17
C LEU A 51 6.89 -9.76 12.70
N SER A 52 5.73 -9.57 12.08
CA SER A 52 5.45 -9.95 10.69
C SER A 52 5.51 -8.75 9.75
N LEU A 53 5.66 -9.02 8.46
CA LEU A 53 5.52 -8.04 7.38
C LEU A 53 4.22 -8.28 6.61
N LEU A 54 3.89 -7.34 5.72
CA LEU A 54 2.68 -7.42 4.89
C LEU A 54 2.64 -8.66 3.95
N THR A 55 3.80 -9.27 3.69
CA THR A 55 3.95 -10.49 2.86
C THR A 55 3.69 -11.78 3.62
N ASP A 56 3.58 -11.72 4.95
CA ASP A 56 3.45 -12.91 5.79
C ASP A 56 1.98 -13.14 6.14
N ARG A 57 1.44 -14.27 5.73
CA ARG A 57 0.06 -14.63 6.04
C ARG A 57 -0.05 -15.14 7.47
N VAL A 58 -0.70 -14.35 8.34
CA VAL A 58 -0.99 -14.67 9.75
C VAL A 58 -2.44 -15.15 9.85
N ASP A 59 -2.64 -16.43 9.63
CA ASP A 59 -3.94 -17.13 9.64
C ASP A 59 -4.04 -18.14 10.78
N ALA A 60 -5.16 -18.88 10.84
CA ALA A 60 -5.41 -19.89 11.85
C ALA A 60 -4.28 -20.94 11.91
N GLU A 61 -3.76 -21.40 10.75
CA GLU A 61 -2.69 -22.40 10.68
C GLU A 61 -1.39 -21.90 11.35
N LEU A 62 -1.01 -20.63 11.10
CA LEU A 62 0.16 -20.03 11.74
C LEU A 62 -0.05 -19.87 13.25
N LEU A 63 -1.23 -19.41 13.66
CA LEU A 63 -1.56 -19.22 15.08
C LEU A 63 -1.58 -20.57 15.84
N ASP A 64 -2.07 -21.62 15.21
CA ASP A 64 -2.06 -22.98 15.78
C ASP A 64 -0.63 -23.53 15.86
N ALA A 65 0.21 -23.28 14.85
CA ALA A 65 1.62 -23.64 14.86
C ALA A 65 2.41 -22.91 15.96
N ALA A 66 2.14 -21.63 16.19
CA ALA A 66 2.76 -20.84 17.25
C ALA A 66 2.38 -21.37 18.65
N GLY A 67 1.15 -21.83 18.79
CA GLY A 67 0.64 -22.41 20.03
C GLY A 67 0.29 -21.35 21.11
N PRO A 68 0.02 -21.79 22.34
CA PRO A 68 -0.53 -20.95 23.41
C PRO A 68 0.48 -19.95 24.01
N SER A 69 1.76 -20.02 23.63
CA SER A 69 2.79 -19.09 24.09
C SER A 69 2.73 -17.74 23.40
N LEU A 70 2.12 -17.65 22.20
CA LEU A 70 2.05 -16.42 21.42
C LEU A 70 1.16 -15.37 22.08
N LYS A 71 1.76 -14.26 22.51
CA LYS A 71 1.12 -13.16 23.26
C LYS A 71 0.78 -11.96 22.38
N VAL A 72 1.47 -11.78 21.27
CA VAL A 72 1.36 -10.58 20.44
C VAL A 72 1.80 -10.86 19.00
N VAL A 73 1.10 -10.26 18.06
CA VAL A 73 1.52 -10.11 16.65
C VAL A 73 1.70 -8.62 16.38
N SER A 74 2.89 -8.22 15.90
CA SER A 74 3.16 -6.86 15.46
C SER A 74 3.44 -6.85 13.96
N ASN A 75 2.57 -6.22 13.17
CA ASN A 75 2.67 -6.17 11.72
C ASN A 75 3.37 -4.88 11.27
N PHE A 76 4.49 -5.01 10.56
CA PHE A 76 5.25 -3.89 10.00
C PHE A 76 4.55 -3.32 8.75
N ALA A 77 3.33 -2.86 8.91
CA ALA A 77 2.50 -2.25 7.86
C ALA A 77 1.36 -1.42 8.48
N VAL A 78 0.73 -0.57 7.67
CA VAL A 78 -0.55 0.07 8.03
C VAL A 78 -1.72 -0.88 7.75
N GLY A 79 -1.75 -1.45 6.54
CA GLY A 79 -2.72 -2.48 6.20
C GLY A 79 -2.43 -3.77 6.96
N TYR A 80 -3.48 -4.51 7.25
CA TYR A 80 -3.42 -5.76 7.98
C TYR A 80 -4.30 -6.85 7.35
N ASP A 81 -4.54 -6.72 6.07
CA ASP A 81 -5.26 -7.69 5.23
C ASP A 81 -4.55 -9.06 5.16
N ASN A 82 -3.28 -9.11 5.49
CA ASN A 82 -2.49 -10.34 5.67
C ASN A 82 -2.69 -11.03 7.03
N VAL A 83 -3.40 -10.41 7.99
CA VAL A 83 -3.65 -10.93 9.34
C VAL A 83 -5.13 -11.27 9.51
N ASP A 84 -5.44 -12.50 9.88
CA ASP A 84 -6.79 -12.88 10.30
C ASP A 84 -7.08 -12.33 11.71
N VAL A 85 -7.61 -11.10 11.73
CA VAL A 85 -7.92 -10.38 12.97
C VAL A 85 -8.99 -11.10 13.80
N GLY A 86 -9.93 -11.79 13.14
CA GLY A 86 -10.94 -12.58 13.83
C GLY A 86 -10.32 -13.74 14.62
N GLN A 87 -9.39 -14.47 14.00
CA GLN A 87 -8.70 -15.59 14.64
C GLN A 87 -7.76 -15.13 15.76
N THR A 88 -7.05 -14.01 15.60
CA THR A 88 -6.19 -13.46 16.66
C THR A 88 -7.02 -12.99 17.85
N THR A 89 -8.14 -12.30 17.59
CA THR A 89 -9.08 -11.83 18.63
C THR A 89 -9.70 -13.00 19.41
N ALA A 90 -10.14 -14.04 18.72
CA ALA A 90 -10.71 -15.23 19.36
C ALA A 90 -9.71 -15.95 20.30
N ARG A 91 -8.40 -15.81 20.05
CA ARG A 91 -7.32 -16.37 20.89
C ARG A 91 -6.79 -15.38 21.94
N GLY A 92 -7.38 -14.16 22.04
CA GLY A 92 -6.92 -13.12 22.95
C GLY A 92 -5.55 -12.53 22.58
N ILE A 93 -5.13 -12.63 21.32
CA ILE A 93 -3.84 -12.15 20.83
C ILE A 93 -4.01 -10.75 20.23
N PRO A 94 -3.43 -9.69 20.84
CA PRO A 94 -3.45 -8.34 20.27
C PRO A 94 -2.57 -8.25 19.03
N VAL A 95 -3.08 -7.49 18.04
CA VAL A 95 -2.40 -7.20 16.77
C VAL A 95 -2.03 -5.74 16.71
N GLY A 96 -0.74 -5.45 16.54
CA GLY A 96 -0.23 -4.10 16.31
C GLY A 96 0.02 -3.82 14.83
N ASN A 97 -0.17 -2.56 14.41
CA ASN A 97 0.20 -2.06 13.09
C ASN A 97 0.91 -0.69 13.20
N THR A 98 1.24 -0.04 12.07
CA THR A 98 2.02 1.22 12.05
C THR A 98 1.26 2.38 11.41
N PRO A 99 0.10 2.81 11.96
CA PRO A 99 -0.77 3.81 11.35
C PRO A 99 -0.19 5.22 11.39
N GLY A 100 -0.52 6.03 10.37
CA GLY A 100 -0.24 7.47 10.34
C GLY A 100 1.15 7.84 9.82
N VAL A 101 2.18 7.10 10.20
CA VAL A 101 3.59 7.43 9.93
C VAL A 101 3.93 7.49 8.43
N LEU A 102 3.28 6.68 7.59
CA LEU A 102 3.56 6.63 6.15
C LEU A 102 2.57 7.47 5.30
N THR A 103 1.67 8.21 5.93
CA THR A 103 0.62 8.96 5.23
C THR A 103 1.21 9.91 4.19
N GLU A 104 2.15 10.76 4.60
CA GLU A 104 2.75 11.77 3.74
C GLU A 104 3.61 11.11 2.65
N THR A 105 4.45 10.15 3.00
CA THR A 105 5.34 9.46 2.06
C THR A 105 4.57 8.70 0.97
N THR A 106 3.45 8.06 1.34
CA THR A 106 2.59 7.39 0.37
C THR A 106 1.90 8.40 -0.56
N ALA A 107 1.44 9.53 -0.03
CA ALA A 107 0.87 10.59 -0.85
C ALA A 107 1.92 11.24 -1.77
N ASP A 108 3.19 11.37 -1.32
CA ASP A 108 4.31 11.82 -2.16
C ASP A 108 4.51 10.88 -3.34
N LEU A 109 4.57 9.56 -3.10
CA LEU A 109 4.74 8.60 -4.20
C LEU A 109 3.53 8.58 -5.14
N ALA A 110 2.30 8.62 -4.61
CA ALA A 110 1.10 8.67 -5.45
C ALA A 110 1.15 9.87 -6.40
N PHE A 111 1.56 11.05 -5.90
CA PHE A 111 1.72 12.24 -6.72
C PHE A 111 2.92 12.14 -7.69
N ALA A 112 4.03 11.54 -7.25
CA ALA A 112 5.18 11.28 -8.12
C ALA A 112 4.83 10.33 -9.28
N LEU A 113 4.06 9.27 -9.01
CA LEU A 113 3.56 8.33 -10.03
C LEU A 113 2.60 9.03 -11.01
N LEU A 114 1.69 9.88 -10.49
CA LEU A 114 0.84 10.73 -11.31
C LEU A 114 1.68 11.58 -12.28
N MET A 115 2.68 12.31 -11.77
CA MET A 115 3.57 13.15 -12.58
C MET A 115 4.39 12.32 -13.57
N ALA A 116 4.92 11.16 -13.14
CA ALA A 116 5.72 10.29 -13.99
C ALA A 116 4.90 9.73 -15.17
N ALA A 117 3.67 9.31 -14.90
CA ALA A 117 2.73 8.82 -15.92
C ALA A 117 2.27 9.95 -16.86
N ALA A 118 1.78 11.07 -16.31
CA ALA A 118 1.28 12.21 -17.07
C ALA A 118 2.34 12.75 -18.03
N ARG A 119 3.58 12.83 -17.60
CA ARG A 119 4.68 13.46 -18.35
C ARG A 119 5.65 12.45 -18.98
N ARG A 120 5.32 11.15 -18.93
CA ARG A 120 6.10 10.04 -19.53
C ARG A 120 7.59 10.06 -19.13
N VAL A 121 7.86 10.36 -17.84
CA VAL A 121 9.22 10.64 -17.34
C VAL A 121 10.11 9.42 -17.46
N VAL A 122 9.62 8.24 -17.06
CA VAL A 122 10.39 6.99 -17.10
C VAL A 122 10.69 6.60 -18.55
N GLU A 123 9.69 6.63 -19.42
CA GLU A 123 9.86 6.35 -20.85
C GLU A 123 10.85 7.35 -21.50
N GLY A 124 10.77 8.64 -21.15
CA GLY A 124 11.71 9.65 -21.61
C GLY A 124 13.14 9.37 -21.18
N ALA A 125 13.34 8.94 -19.94
CA ALA A 125 14.65 8.54 -19.44
C ALA A 125 15.20 7.30 -20.19
N ASP A 126 14.36 6.31 -20.44
CA ASP A 126 14.73 5.11 -21.18
C ASP A 126 14.99 5.39 -22.66
N TYR A 127 14.25 6.33 -23.25
CA TYR A 127 14.48 6.80 -24.61
C TYR A 127 15.88 7.39 -24.77
N VAL A 128 16.34 8.18 -23.79
CA VAL A 128 17.71 8.74 -23.77
C VAL A 128 18.75 7.65 -23.56
N ARG A 129 18.57 6.75 -22.59
CA ARG A 129 19.48 5.62 -22.33
C ARG A 129 19.63 4.70 -23.53
N ALA A 130 18.57 4.52 -24.31
CA ALA A 130 18.59 3.73 -25.53
C ALA A 130 19.24 4.45 -26.74
N GLY A 131 19.80 5.65 -26.56
CA GLY A 131 20.45 6.43 -27.63
C GLY A 131 19.48 6.93 -28.72
N LYS A 132 18.18 6.97 -28.42
CA LYS A 132 17.14 7.37 -29.41
C LYS A 132 17.01 8.90 -29.53
N TRP A 133 17.47 9.67 -28.53
CA TRP A 133 17.39 11.12 -28.56
C TRP A 133 18.45 11.72 -29.47
N ARG A 134 18.04 12.21 -30.63
CA ARG A 134 18.92 12.84 -31.64
C ARG A 134 18.81 14.35 -31.67
N THR A 135 17.61 14.87 -31.41
CA THR A 135 17.32 16.31 -31.38
C THR A 135 16.00 16.55 -30.65
N TRP A 136 15.72 17.83 -30.32
CA TRP A 136 14.40 18.23 -29.88
C TRP A 136 13.36 18.02 -30.98
N GLY A 137 12.16 17.56 -30.61
CA GLY A 137 11.03 17.33 -31.55
C GLY A 137 9.73 17.84 -30.96
N PRO A 138 8.89 18.58 -31.72
CA PRO A 138 7.65 19.18 -31.24
C PRO A 138 6.57 18.16 -30.83
N THR A 139 6.69 16.92 -31.28
CA THR A 139 5.73 15.83 -31.01
C THR A 139 6.34 14.68 -30.22
N LEU A 140 7.59 14.84 -29.74
CA LEU A 140 8.30 13.80 -29.02
C LEU A 140 7.74 13.62 -27.62
N LEU A 141 7.26 12.41 -27.30
CA LEU A 141 6.81 11.99 -25.97
C LEU A 141 5.79 12.96 -25.34
N LEU A 142 4.82 13.43 -26.13
CA LEU A 142 3.74 14.26 -25.62
C LEU A 142 2.98 13.52 -24.52
N GLY A 143 2.74 14.23 -23.42
CA GLY A 143 1.97 13.76 -22.27
C GLY A 143 0.77 14.65 -22.00
N TYR A 144 0.27 14.61 -20.78
CA TYR A 144 -0.91 15.36 -20.31
C TYR A 144 -0.51 16.45 -19.32
N ASP A 145 -1.23 17.56 -19.34
CA ASP A 145 -1.08 18.62 -18.34
C ASP A 145 -1.67 18.18 -17.00
N VAL A 146 -0.96 18.50 -15.92
CA VAL A 146 -1.41 18.24 -14.55
C VAL A 146 -2.04 19.50 -13.95
N HIS A 147 -1.47 20.66 -14.28
CA HIS A 147 -2.00 21.96 -13.86
C HIS A 147 -3.46 22.12 -14.31
N GLY A 148 -4.34 22.47 -13.38
CA GLY A 148 -5.76 22.70 -13.66
C GLY A 148 -6.59 21.46 -14.00
N ALA A 149 -5.99 20.26 -14.03
CA ALA A 149 -6.70 19.02 -14.32
C ALA A 149 -7.54 18.55 -13.13
N THR A 150 -8.45 17.60 -13.37
CA THR A 150 -9.29 17.01 -12.33
C THR A 150 -8.64 15.75 -11.74
N LEU A 151 -8.37 15.79 -10.43
CA LEU A 151 -7.93 14.62 -9.65
C LEU A 151 -9.13 13.97 -8.95
N GLY A 152 -9.47 12.74 -9.34
CA GLY A 152 -10.41 11.91 -8.64
C GLY A 152 -9.72 11.04 -7.58
N ILE A 153 -10.21 11.06 -6.35
CA ILE A 153 -9.67 10.29 -5.23
C ILE A 153 -10.70 9.26 -4.79
N VAL A 154 -10.38 7.99 -4.92
CA VAL A 154 -11.20 6.87 -4.41
C VAL A 154 -10.69 6.50 -3.02
N GLY A 155 -11.44 6.89 -1.98
CA GLY A 155 -11.04 6.77 -0.58
C GLY A 155 -10.44 8.05 0.00
N MET A 156 -11.24 8.89 0.65
CA MET A 156 -10.82 10.15 1.29
C MET A 156 -10.39 9.94 2.74
N GLY A 157 -9.52 8.92 2.95
CA GLY A 157 -8.84 8.68 4.21
C GLY A 157 -7.64 9.60 4.43
N ARG A 158 -6.75 9.25 5.37
CA ARG A 158 -5.54 10.04 5.69
C ARG A 158 -4.67 10.30 4.46
N ILE A 159 -4.44 9.27 3.62
CA ILE A 159 -3.59 9.37 2.42
C ILE A 159 -4.30 10.17 1.33
N GLY A 160 -5.59 9.92 1.07
CA GLY A 160 -6.38 10.69 0.10
C GLY A 160 -6.40 12.19 0.42
N LEU A 161 -6.59 12.57 1.71
CA LEU A 161 -6.49 13.96 2.16
C LEU A 161 -5.09 14.55 1.96
N ALA A 162 -4.04 13.77 2.22
CA ALA A 162 -2.66 14.21 2.01
C ALA A 162 -2.35 14.41 0.53
N LEU A 163 -2.89 13.55 -0.34
CA LEU A 163 -2.79 13.72 -1.80
C LEU A 163 -3.56 14.97 -2.29
N ALA A 164 -4.77 15.20 -1.78
CA ALA A 164 -5.56 16.39 -2.11
C ALA A 164 -4.81 17.70 -1.80
N ARG A 165 -4.07 17.75 -0.67
CA ARG A 165 -3.23 18.91 -0.34
C ARG A 165 -2.12 19.17 -1.37
N ARG A 166 -1.52 18.11 -1.94
CA ARG A 166 -0.49 18.23 -2.98
C ARG A 166 -1.07 18.74 -4.28
N ALA A 167 -2.26 18.27 -4.64
CA ALA A 167 -2.98 18.69 -5.83
C ALA A 167 -3.27 20.20 -5.86
N ALA A 168 -3.50 20.83 -4.70
CA ALA A 168 -3.73 22.25 -4.60
C ALA A 168 -2.54 23.09 -5.13
N GLY A 169 -1.30 22.62 -5.00
CA GLY A 169 -0.12 23.30 -5.55
C GLY A 169 -0.04 23.30 -7.08
N PHE A 170 -0.91 22.54 -7.74
CA PHE A 170 -1.03 22.45 -9.21
C PHE A 170 -2.39 22.98 -9.71
N ASP A 171 -3.12 23.72 -8.88
CA ASP A 171 -4.46 24.25 -9.18
C ASP A 171 -5.44 23.18 -9.68
N MET A 172 -5.25 21.92 -9.26
CA MET A 172 -6.12 20.82 -9.67
C MET A 172 -7.49 20.93 -9.01
N LYS A 173 -8.54 20.65 -9.79
CA LYS A 173 -9.85 20.37 -9.22
C LYS A 173 -9.81 19.00 -8.55
N VAL A 174 -10.11 18.90 -7.24
CA VAL A 174 -10.18 17.64 -6.51
C VAL A 174 -11.63 17.20 -6.34
N ILE A 175 -11.94 15.98 -6.80
CA ILE A 175 -13.20 15.29 -6.55
C ILE A 175 -12.92 13.97 -5.84
N TYR A 176 -13.86 13.47 -5.03
CA TYR A 176 -13.66 12.21 -4.34
C TYR A 176 -14.93 11.36 -4.22
N TYR A 177 -14.73 10.06 -4.12
CA TYR A 177 -15.74 9.08 -3.77
C TYR A 177 -15.26 8.25 -2.57
N ASP A 178 -16.09 8.17 -1.53
CA ASP A 178 -15.79 7.37 -0.35
C ASP A 178 -17.13 6.96 0.31
N PRO A 179 -17.53 5.68 0.24
CA PRO A 179 -18.81 5.23 0.78
C PRO A 179 -18.90 5.33 2.32
N PHE A 180 -17.75 5.45 3.00
CA PHE A 180 -17.66 5.54 4.45
C PHE A 180 -17.37 6.97 4.96
N CYS A 181 -17.30 7.95 4.06
CA CYS A 181 -16.96 9.31 4.39
C CYS A 181 -18.19 10.21 4.36
N SER A 182 -18.49 10.86 5.50
CA SER A 182 -19.43 11.97 5.51
C SER A 182 -18.93 13.09 4.59
N ALA A 183 -19.82 13.75 3.87
CA ALA A 183 -19.55 14.81 2.87
C ALA A 183 -18.67 15.99 3.34
N GLY A 184 -18.22 16.01 4.60
CA GLY A 184 -17.43 17.09 5.19
C GLY A 184 -15.90 16.90 5.18
N LYS A 185 -15.37 15.69 4.98
CA LYS A 185 -13.92 15.45 5.13
C LYS A 185 -13.06 16.16 4.07
N GLY A 186 -13.55 16.26 2.85
CA GLY A 186 -12.84 16.95 1.76
C GLY A 186 -13.08 18.46 1.71
N ALA A 187 -14.12 18.99 2.39
CA ALA A 187 -14.54 20.37 2.28
C ALA A 187 -13.46 21.38 2.68
N ALA A 188 -12.67 21.08 3.71
CA ALA A 188 -11.55 21.92 4.16
C ALA A 188 -10.42 22.04 3.10
N MET A 189 -10.40 21.14 2.12
CA MET A 189 -9.46 21.12 0.99
C MET A 189 -10.09 21.61 -0.31
N GLY A 190 -11.33 22.10 -0.28
CA GLY A 190 -12.08 22.44 -1.49
C GLY A 190 -12.43 21.25 -2.38
N ALA A 191 -12.32 20.02 -1.85
CA ALA A 191 -12.63 18.80 -2.60
C ALA A 191 -14.15 18.55 -2.64
N GLU A 192 -14.66 18.22 -3.82
CA GLU A 192 -16.07 17.97 -4.07
C GLU A 192 -16.37 16.46 -4.01
N VAL A 193 -17.41 16.05 -3.23
CA VAL A 193 -17.86 14.67 -3.19
C VAL A 193 -18.60 14.28 -4.48
N ARG A 194 -18.47 13.00 -4.88
CA ARG A 194 -19.31 12.40 -5.92
C ARG A 194 -20.18 11.29 -5.30
N CYS A 195 -21.39 11.16 -5.81
CA CYS A 195 -22.37 10.21 -5.28
C CYS A 195 -22.07 8.76 -5.69
N SER A 196 -21.29 8.57 -6.75
CA SER A 196 -20.90 7.25 -7.25
C SER A 196 -19.48 7.22 -7.78
N LEU A 197 -18.90 6.00 -7.82
CA LEU A 197 -17.63 5.76 -8.44
C LEU A 197 -17.68 6.08 -9.96
N ASP A 198 -18.78 5.77 -10.63
CA ASP A 198 -18.96 6.00 -12.06
C ASP A 198 -18.87 7.50 -12.40
N GLU A 199 -19.47 8.37 -11.59
CA GLU A 199 -19.36 9.83 -11.75
C GLU A 199 -17.92 10.30 -11.56
N LEU A 200 -17.24 9.83 -10.51
CA LEU A 200 -15.86 10.18 -10.26
C LEU A 200 -14.96 9.78 -11.44
N LEU A 201 -15.07 8.55 -11.92
CA LEU A 201 -14.25 8.03 -13.02
C LEU A 201 -14.48 8.80 -14.33
N ALA A 202 -15.73 9.16 -14.64
CA ALA A 202 -16.06 9.92 -15.85
C ALA A 202 -15.53 11.36 -15.84
N GLU A 203 -15.44 12.00 -14.67
CA GLU A 203 -14.97 13.38 -14.55
C GLU A 203 -13.43 13.47 -14.39
N SER A 204 -12.77 12.42 -13.90
CA SER A 204 -11.35 12.43 -13.56
C SER A 204 -10.45 12.43 -14.79
N ASP A 205 -9.42 13.30 -14.80
CA ASP A 205 -8.26 13.16 -15.66
C ASP A 205 -7.22 12.24 -15.05
N PHE A 206 -7.10 12.28 -13.72
CA PHE A 206 -6.27 11.41 -12.91
C PHE A 206 -7.14 10.77 -11.83
N CYS A 207 -7.10 9.44 -11.71
CA CYS A 207 -7.82 8.70 -10.68
C CYS A 207 -6.84 7.98 -9.77
N SER A 208 -6.84 8.29 -8.47
CA SER A 208 -5.93 7.70 -7.47
C SER A 208 -6.70 6.90 -6.40
N LEU A 209 -6.24 5.66 -6.17
CA LEU A 209 -6.91 4.71 -5.28
C LEU A 209 -6.25 4.70 -3.90
N HIS A 210 -7.06 4.89 -2.84
CA HIS A 210 -6.63 4.95 -1.43
C HIS A 210 -7.59 4.21 -0.50
N VAL A 211 -8.27 3.19 -1.01
CA VAL A 211 -9.18 2.33 -0.24
C VAL A 211 -8.44 1.13 0.37
N PRO A 212 -8.86 0.59 1.53
CA PRO A 212 -8.35 -0.69 2.02
C PRO A 212 -8.84 -1.85 1.13
N LEU A 213 -8.16 -2.99 1.17
CA LEU A 213 -8.63 -4.21 0.54
C LEU A 213 -9.62 -4.92 1.47
N ASN A 214 -10.82 -5.15 0.98
CA ASN A 214 -11.87 -5.97 1.60
C ASN A 214 -12.80 -6.54 0.51
N ALA A 215 -13.88 -7.21 0.91
CA ALA A 215 -14.83 -7.82 -0.03
C ALA A 215 -15.47 -6.81 -0.99
N ASP A 216 -15.73 -5.57 -0.54
CA ASP A 216 -16.40 -4.53 -1.33
C ASP A 216 -15.44 -3.79 -2.28
N THR A 217 -14.13 -3.85 -1.99
CA THR A 217 -13.10 -3.13 -2.76
C THR A 217 -12.25 -4.04 -3.65
N ARG A 218 -12.38 -5.37 -3.50
CA ARG A 218 -11.73 -6.31 -4.39
C ARG A 218 -12.28 -6.15 -5.81
N HIS A 219 -11.38 -5.91 -6.78
CA HIS A 219 -11.71 -5.63 -8.18
C HIS A 219 -12.76 -4.50 -8.33
N LEU A 220 -12.70 -3.51 -7.43
CA LEU A 220 -13.51 -2.30 -7.52
C LEU A 220 -13.33 -1.59 -8.86
N ILE A 221 -12.10 -1.65 -9.40
CA ILE A 221 -11.75 -1.17 -10.73
C ILE A 221 -11.69 -2.37 -11.67
N ASP A 222 -12.86 -2.77 -12.11
CA ASP A 222 -13.12 -3.83 -13.10
C ASP A 222 -13.21 -3.25 -14.54
N ALA A 223 -13.51 -4.09 -15.52
CA ALA A 223 -13.67 -3.69 -16.92
C ALA A 223 -14.74 -2.59 -17.10
N ARG A 224 -15.84 -2.63 -16.32
CA ARG A 224 -16.91 -1.63 -16.37
C ARG A 224 -16.41 -0.28 -15.83
N ALA A 225 -15.70 -0.30 -14.72
CA ALA A 225 -15.13 0.89 -14.12
C ALA A 225 -14.07 1.54 -15.04
N LEU A 226 -13.17 0.73 -15.61
CA LEU A 226 -12.17 1.20 -16.58
C LEU A 226 -12.81 1.82 -17.83
N ALA A 227 -13.90 1.25 -18.32
CA ALA A 227 -14.65 1.80 -19.45
C ALA A 227 -15.33 3.15 -19.15
N ARG A 228 -15.52 3.52 -17.87
CA ARG A 228 -16.03 4.84 -17.44
C ARG A 228 -14.96 5.92 -17.44
N MET A 229 -13.68 5.56 -17.32
CA MET A 229 -12.60 6.53 -17.35
C MET A 229 -12.53 7.26 -18.69
N LYS A 230 -12.04 8.50 -18.67
CA LYS A 230 -11.74 9.25 -19.91
C LYS A 230 -10.72 8.47 -20.74
N PRO A 231 -10.75 8.53 -22.08
CA PRO A 231 -9.70 7.96 -22.93
C PRO A 231 -8.30 8.47 -22.58
N SER A 232 -8.19 9.76 -22.20
CA SER A 232 -6.95 10.39 -21.71
C SER A 232 -6.67 10.14 -20.23
N GLY A 233 -7.52 9.42 -19.53
CA GLY A 233 -7.45 9.21 -18.08
C GLY A 233 -6.19 8.44 -17.67
N VAL A 234 -5.70 8.73 -16.47
CA VAL A 234 -4.56 8.05 -15.84
C VAL A 234 -5.01 7.42 -14.52
N LEU A 235 -4.77 6.12 -14.36
CA LEU A 235 -5.06 5.41 -13.11
C LEU A 235 -3.81 5.29 -12.25
N ILE A 236 -3.91 5.63 -10.95
CA ILE A 236 -2.82 5.50 -9.98
C ILE A 236 -3.28 4.56 -8.85
N ASN A 237 -2.49 3.52 -8.55
CA ASN A 237 -2.77 2.61 -7.44
C ASN A 237 -1.57 2.51 -6.49
N THR A 238 -1.72 3.08 -5.29
CA THR A 238 -0.80 2.96 -4.14
C THR A 238 -1.50 2.35 -2.93
N SER A 239 -2.63 1.67 -3.13
CA SER A 239 -3.42 1.04 -2.08
C SER A 239 -3.12 -0.47 -1.95
N ARG A 240 -3.84 -1.30 -2.71
CA ARG A 240 -3.61 -2.75 -2.83
C ARG A 240 -3.81 -3.20 -4.27
N GLY A 241 -2.99 -4.16 -4.72
CA GLY A 241 -3.08 -4.73 -6.08
C GLY A 241 -4.49 -5.22 -6.42
N PRO A 242 -5.09 -6.10 -5.61
CA PRO A 242 -6.41 -6.66 -5.88
C PRO A 242 -7.60 -5.66 -5.87
N VAL A 243 -7.38 -4.37 -5.66
CA VAL A 243 -8.42 -3.34 -5.89
C VAL A 243 -8.68 -3.15 -7.39
N VAL A 244 -7.71 -3.46 -8.22
CA VAL A 244 -7.80 -3.40 -9.69
C VAL A 244 -7.78 -4.81 -10.25
N ASP A 245 -8.71 -5.14 -11.15
CA ASP A 245 -8.66 -6.39 -11.90
C ASP A 245 -7.50 -6.31 -12.92
N PRO A 246 -6.46 -7.16 -12.80
CA PRO A 246 -5.27 -7.06 -13.64
C PRO A 246 -5.53 -7.44 -15.09
N ASP A 247 -6.47 -8.36 -15.35
CA ASP A 247 -6.82 -8.78 -16.70
C ASP A 247 -7.62 -7.70 -17.41
N ALA A 248 -8.61 -7.14 -16.72
CA ALA A 248 -9.39 -6.01 -17.24
C ALA A 248 -8.50 -4.77 -17.48
N LEU A 249 -7.53 -4.51 -16.60
CA LEU A 249 -6.58 -3.41 -16.78
C LEU A 249 -5.70 -3.62 -18.02
N PHE A 250 -5.19 -4.83 -18.23
CA PHE A 250 -4.40 -5.15 -19.42
C PHE A 250 -5.18 -4.90 -20.71
N ASP A 251 -6.42 -5.41 -20.76
CA ASP A 251 -7.28 -5.25 -21.95
C ASP A 251 -7.59 -3.77 -22.21
N ALA A 252 -7.92 -3.03 -21.18
CA ALA A 252 -8.22 -1.60 -21.26
C ALA A 252 -7.01 -0.76 -21.73
N LEU A 253 -5.83 -0.99 -21.14
CA LEU A 253 -4.59 -0.31 -21.54
C LEU A 253 -4.14 -0.68 -22.96
N SER A 254 -4.39 -1.92 -23.41
CA SER A 254 -4.07 -2.39 -24.78
C SER A 254 -4.83 -1.63 -25.84
N VAL A 255 -6.04 -1.16 -25.54
CA VAL A 255 -6.83 -0.30 -26.43
C VAL A 255 -6.66 1.21 -26.12
N GLY A 256 -5.77 1.54 -25.18
CA GLY A 256 -5.44 2.92 -24.81
C GLY A 256 -6.55 3.65 -24.03
N ARG A 257 -7.34 2.95 -23.24
CA ARG A 257 -8.40 3.52 -22.41
C ARG A 257 -8.53 2.77 -21.06
N PRO A 258 -8.02 3.35 -19.95
CA PRO A 258 -7.37 4.67 -19.81
C PRO A 258 -6.06 4.77 -20.58
N ALA A 259 -5.57 5.99 -20.78
CA ALA A 259 -4.33 6.23 -21.50
C ALA A 259 -3.11 5.64 -20.81
N TYR A 260 -3.10 5.62 -19.48
CA TYR A 260 -1.96 5.19 -18.69
C TYR A 260 -2.37 4.61 -17.32
N ALA A 261 -1.57 3.69 -16.79
CA ALA A 261 -1.67 3.28 -15.40
C ALA A 261 -0.30 3.34 -14.71
N ALA A 262 -0.28 3.75 -13.42
CA ALA A 262 0.90 3.77 -12.58
C ALA A 262 0.61 3.04 -11.27
N LEU A 263 1.30 1.93 -11.04
CA LEU A 263 1.01 0.96 -10.00
C LEU A 263 2.19 0.82 -9.06
N ASP A 264 1.99 1.04 -7.77
CA ASP A 264 2.95 0.67 -6.71
C ASP A 264 2.67 -0.74 -6.18
N VAL A 265 1.47 -1.24 -6.43
CA VAL A 265 0.95 -2.52 -5.96
C VAL A 265 0.27 -3.29 -7.09
N THR A 266 0.36 -4.62 -7.07
CA THR A 266 -0.09 -5.49 -8.16
C THR A 266 -0.81 -6.74 -7.64
N GLU A 267 -1.50 -7.46 -8.54
CA GLU A 267 -2.02 -8.81 -8.32
C GLU A 267 -1.57 -9.70 -9.49
N PRO A 268 -0.74 -10.74 -9.25
CA PRO A 268 -0.10 -11.08 -7.97
C PRO A 268 0.97 -10.07 -7.54
N GLU A 269 1.43 -10.17 -6.28
CA GLU A 269 2.54 -9.39 -5.77
C GLU A 269 3.54 -10.33 -5.05
N PRO A 270 4.83 -10.41 -5.49
CA PRO A 270 5.45 -9.68 -6.61
C PRO A 270 4.85 -10.02 -7.97
N LEU A 271 4.86 -9.02 -8.88
CA LEU A 271 4.46 -9.26 -10.26
C LEU A 271 5.54 -10.08 -10.98
N PRO A 272 5.21 -11.23 -11.63
CA PRO A 272 6.18 -11.99 -12.41
C PRO A 272 6.84 -11.16 -13.51
N ALA A 273 8.13 -11.40 -13.76
CA ALA A 273 8.91 -10.61 -14.74
C ALA A 273 8.40 -10.75 -16.20
N ASP A 274 7.67 -11.82 -16.48
CA ASP A 274 7.03 -12.09 -17.79
C ASP A 274 5.55 -11.70 -17.83
N HIS A 275 5.05 -11.00 -16.79
CA HIS A 275 3.65 -10.62 -16.73
C HIS A 275 3.28 -9.65 -17.86
N LYS A 276 2.10 -9.88 -18.49
CA LYS A 276 1.61 -9.13 -19.64
C LYS A 276 1.55 -7.59 -19.44
N LEU A 277 1.24 -7.11 -18.25
CA LEU A 277 1.22 -5.66 -17.95
C LEU A 277 2.59 -5.00 -18.16
N LEU A 278 3.69 -5.73 -17.96
CA LEU A 278 5.05 -5.21 -18.15
C LEU A 278 5.44 -5.06 -19.64
N THR A 279 4.66 -5.63 -20.54
CA THR A 279 4.87 -5.45 -22.00
C THR A 279 4.25 -4.16 -22.54
N LEU A 280 3.40 -3.50 -21.76
CA LEU A 280 2.68 -2.29 -22.17
C LEU A 280 3.50 -1.03 -21.89
N PRO A 281 3.73 -0.16 -22.90
CA PRO A 281 4.50 1.09 -22.71
C PRO A 281 3.74 2.14 -21.88
N ASN A 282 2.44 1.96 -21.69
CA ASN A 282 1.55 2.83 -20.93
C ASN A 282 1.17 2.23 -19.55
N CYS A 283 1.97 1.31 -19.02
CA CYS A 283 1.86 0.79 -17.67
C CYS A 283 3.18 0.93 -16.93
N LEU A 284 3.22 1.80 -15.93
CA LEU A 284 4.35 1.95 -15.02
C LEU A 284 4.11 1.13 -13.76
N VAL A 285 5.03 0.23 -13.42
CA VAL A 285 4.97 -0.57 -12.19
C VAL A 285 6.22 -0.30 -11.36
N VAL A 286 6.05 -0.04 -10.06
CA VAL A 286 7.13 0.07 -9.08
C VAL A 286 6.89 -0.91 -7.92
N PRO A 287 7.94 -1.38 -7.20
CA PRO A 287 7.88 -2.55 -6.34
C PRO A 287 7.44 -2.23 -4.90
N HIS A 288 6.22 -1.73 -4.68
CA HIS A 288 5.60 -1.42 -3.39
C HIS A 288 6.48 -0.53 -2.50
N ILE A 289 6.82 0.63 -3.02
CA ILE A 289 7.75 1.58 -2.39
C ILE A 289 7.07 2.84 -1.83
N ALA A 290 5.74 2.88 -1.73
CA ALA A 290 5.01 4.07 -1.29
C ALA A 290 5.44 4.58 0.09
N SER A 291 5.88 3.70 0.99
CA SER A 291 6.42 4.08 2.30
C SER A 291 7.96 4.12 2.37
N ALA A 292 8.67 3.92 1.25
CA ALA A 292 10.11 3.68 1.23
C ALA A 292 10.95 4.98 1.30
N SER A 293 10.80 5.73 2.39
CA SER A 293 11.80 6.74 2.78
C SER A 293 12.54 6.29 4.04
N HIS A 294 13.78 6.75 4.22
CA HIS A 294 14.58 6.41 5.39
C HIS A 294 13.85 6.74 6.70
N ALA A 295 13.32 7.96 6.80
CA ALA A 295 12.61 8.42 8.00
C ALA A 295 11.35 7.58 8.27
N THR A 296 10.51 7.36 7.25
CA THR A 296 9.26 6.62 7.39
C THR A 296 9.49 5.17 7.76
N ARG A 297 10.38 4.46 7.06
CA ARG A 297 10.68 3.05 7.36
C ARG A 297 11.32 2.87 8.73
N THR A 298 12.18 3.80 9.16
CA THR A 298 12.73 3.80 10.53
C THR A 298 11.61 3.97 11.56
N ARG A 299 10.72 4.96 11.38
CA ARG A 299 9.62 5.18 12.32
C ARG A 299 8.61 4.02 12.34
N MET A 300 8.32 3.41 11.19
CA MET A 300 7.52 2.18 11.13
C MET A 300 8.17 1.06 11.95
N ALA A 301 9.49 0.88 11.85
CA ALA A 301 10.21 -0.14 12.60
C ALA A 301 10.14 0.11 14.12
N GLU A 302 10.35 1.35 14.55
CA GLU A 302 10.20 1.76 15.95
C GLU A 302 8.80 1.42 16.47
N MET A 303 7.74 1.84 15.75
CA MET A 303 6.36 1.56 16.14
C MET A 303 6.05 0.05 16.20
N ALA A 304 6.55 -0.72 15.24
CA ALA A 304 6.38 -2.17 15.24
C ALA A 304 7.12 -2.82 16.44
N GLY A 305 8.34 -2.39 16.73
CA GLY A 305 9.08 -2.82 17.92
C GLY A 305 8.38 -2.43 19.22
N GLU A 306 7.88 -1.20 19.34
CA GLU A 306 7.12 -0.70 20.49
C GLU A 306 5.85 -1.55 20.74
N ASN A 307 5.07 -1.86 19.69
CA ASN A 307 3.90 -2.74 19.78
C ASN A 307 4.29 -4.14 20.28
N LEU A 308 5.32 -4.75 19.66
CA LEU A 308 5.79 -6.09 20.06
C LEU A 308 6.18 -6.11 21.56
N LEU A 309 7.03 -5.17 21.97
CA LEU A 309 7.54 -5.13 23.35
C LEU A 309 6.44 -4.83 24.37
N ALA A 310 5.48 -3.97 24.05
CA ALA A 310 4.32 -3.72 24.92
C ALA A 310 3.48 -5.00 25.11
N GLY A 311 3.16 -5.72 24.02
CA GLY A 311 2.40 -6.96 24.11
C GLY A 311 3.11 -8.07 24.88
N LEU A 312 4.43 -8.19 24.74
CA LEU A 312 5.25 -9.13 25.54
C LEU A 312 5.22 -8.85 27.04
N ARG A 313 5.05 -7.57 27.44
CA ARG A 313 4.89 -7.17 28.84
C ARG A 313 3.45 -7.29 29.36
N GLY A 314 2.49 -7.68 28.49
CA GLY A 314 1.07 -7.71 28.84
C GLY A 314 0.43 -6.31 28.90
N GLU A 315 1.07 -5.31 28.31
CA GLU A 315 0.57 -3.93 28.23
C GLU A 315 -0.31 -3.77 26.98
N ARG A 316 -1.16 -2.73 26.98
CA ARG A 316 -1.89 -2.35 25.77
C ARG A 316 -0.93 -1.88 24.69
N LEU A 317 -1.13 -2.37 23.45
CA LEU A 317 -0.33 -1.92 22.33
C LEU A 317 -0.59 -0.44 22.04
N PRO A 318 0.45 0.38 21.78
CA PRO A 318 0.28 1.77 21.33
C PRO A 318 -0.61 1.91 20.11
N ASN A 319 -0.55 0.93 19.19
CA ASN A 319 -1.35 0.91 17.97
C ASN A 319 -1.98 -0.48 17.81
N CYS A 320 -3.13 -0.70 18.46
CA CYS A 320 -3.84 -1.97 18.44
C CYS A 320 -4.95 -1.99 17.40
N VAL A 321 -4.96 -3.01 16.55
CA VAL A 321 -5.98 -3.23 15.51
C VAL A 321 -7.27 -3.81 16.11
N ASN A 322 -7.14 -4.69 17.12
CA ASN A 322 -8.23 -5.42 17.76
C ASN A 322 -8.30 -5.12 19.28
N PRO A 323 -8.64 -3.89 19.69
CA PRO A 323 -8.62 -3.47 21.09
C PRO A 323 -9.62 -4.22 21.99
N GLU A 324 -10.56 -4.94 21.42
CA GLU A 324 -11.52 -5.80 22.13
C GLU A 324 -10.86 -6.96 22.88
N VAL A 325 -9.64 -7.36 22.55
CA VAL A 325 -8.87 -8.39 23.30
C VAL A 325 -8.52 -7.98 24.75
N TYR A 326 -8.68 -6.69 25.07
CA TYR A 326 -8.43 -6.15 26.42
C TYR A 326 -9.70 -6.00 27.28
N ARG A 327 -10.83 -6.51 26.82
CA ARG A 327 -12.14 -6.41 27.51
C ARG A 327 -12.41 -7.59 28.42
#